data_4733257c5b1afa6e5e42bd3abafa475e
#
_entry.id   4733257c5b1afa6e5e42bd3abafa475e
#
_cell.length_a   1.000
_cell.length_b   1.000
_cell.length_c   1.000
_cell.angle_alpha   90.00
_cell.angle_beta   90.00
_cell.angle_gamma   90.00
#
_symmetry.space_group_name_H-M   'P 1'
#
loop_
_entity.id
_entity.type
_entity.pdbx_description
1 polymer ?
#
loop_
_entity_poly.entity_id
_entity_poly.type
_entity_poly.pdbx_seq_one_letter_code
_entity_poly.pdbx_strand_id
1 'polypeptide(L)'
;MRFTNRATPFVVAFLVCGLGVWLTCPAQETPQHMRGVKPFMRMKLDASTKVLEGLTTENFRMISEGAQTLKKMSTAERWRVSNDALYRQYSAEFTQLAERLVEKANAHNIDGATLAWVECTMSCIRCHNHARTIKIAGH
;
A
#
# COMPACT_ATOMS: atom_id res chain seq x y z
N MET A 1 -20.81 -67.16 41.94
CA MET A 1 -21.19 -66.43 40.74
C MET A 1 -20.08 -65.43 40.40
N ARG A 2 -19.25 -65.73 39.35
CA ARG A 2 -18.14 -64.88 38.91
C ARG A 2 -18.63 -64.09 37.68
N PHE A 3 -18.74 -62.80 37.80
CA PHE A 3 -18.97 -61.90 36.64
C PHE A 3 -17.60 -61.48 36.08
N THR A 4 -17.25 -62.00 34.95
CA THR A 4 -16.09 -61.61 34.19
C THR A 4 -16.49 -60.37 33.37
N ASN A 5 -15.95 -59.25 33.75
CA ASN A 5 -16.10 -57.98 33.02
C ASN A 5 -15.12 -57.96 31.85
N ARG A 6 -15.62 -58.22 30.64
CA ARG A 6 -14.87 -58.03 29.39
C ARG A 6 -15.15 -56.62 28.91
N ALA A 7 -14.32 -55.69 29.36
CA ALA A 7 -14.31 -54.36 28.78
C ALA A 7 -13.60 -54.43 27.43
N THR A 8 -14.32 -54.04 26.41
CA THR A 8 -13.96 -54.05 24.99
C THR A 8 -12.84 -53.03 24.68
N PRO A 9 -11.80 -53.41 23.86
CA PRO A 9 -10.69 -52.51 23.53
C PRO A 9 -10.98 -51.58 22.35
N PHE A 10 -12.22 -51.15 22.18
CA PHE A 10 -12.63 -50.29 21.04
C PHE A 10 -12.58 -48.76 21.29
N VAL A 11 -12.28 -48.33 22.51
CA VAL A 11 -12.34 -46.89 22.87
C VAL A 11 -10.96 -46.20 22.72
N VAL A 12 -9.89 -46.93 22.59
CA VAL A 12 -8.52 -46.37 22.54
C VAL A 12 -8.08 -45.96 21.11
N ALA A 13 -8.75 -46.48 20.08
CA ALA A 13 -8.35 -46.23 18.69
C ALA A 13 -8.80 -44.87 18.12
N PHE A 14 -9.71 -44.12 18.77
CA PHE A 14 -10.23 -42.85 18.25
C PHE A 14 -9.53 -41.60 18.78
N LEU A 15 -8.63 -41.70 19.72
CA LEU A 15 -7.96 -40.54 20.34
C LEU A 15 -6.58 -40.20 19.73
N VAL A 16 -6.06 -40.99 18.78
CA VAL A 16 -4.74 -40.72 18.15
C VAL A 16 -4.83 -40.04 16.79
N CYS A 17 -6.02 -39.95 16.17
CA CYS A 17 -6.17 -39.29 14.87
C CYS A 17 -6.52 -37.79 14.95
N GLY A 18 -6.65 -37.18 16.12
CA GLY A 18 -7.08 -35.79 16.31
C GLY A 18 -5.97 -34.75 16.41
N LEU A 19 -4.71 -35.13 16.41
CA LEU A 19 -3.59 -34.23 16.71
C LEU A 19 -2.65 -33.94 15.53
N GLY A 20 -3.04 -34.20 14.31
CA GLY A 20 -2.15 -34.11 13.14
C GLY A 20 -2.52 -33.11 12.05
N VAL A 21 -3.57 -32.31 12.19
CA VAL A 21 -3.88 -31.27 11.20
C VAL A 21 -3.64 -29.90 11.81
N TRP A 22 -2.40 -29.62 12.20
CA TRP A 22 -1.96 -28.22 12.16
C TRP A 22 -1.94 -27.85 10.68
N LEU A 23 -2.94 -27.13 10.24
CA LEU A 23 -2.95 -26.42 8.96
C LEU A 23 -1.66 -25.60 8.93
N THR A 24 -0.64 -26.11 8.25
CA THR A 24 0.40 -25.26 7.69
C THR A 24 -0.33 -24.38 6.69
N CYS A 25 -0.76 -23.21 7.16
CA CYS A 25 -1.15 -22.12 6.28
C CYS A 25 0.07 -21.91 5.37
N PRO A 26 0.01 -22.20 4.05
CA PRO A 26 1.14 -21.89 3.20
C PRO A 26 1.37 -20.40 3.36
N ALA A 27 2.55 -20.01 3.85
CA ALA A 27 2.99 -18.64 3.81
C ALA A 27 2.77 -18.22 2.37
N GLN A 28 1.85 -17.30 2.14
CA GLN A 28 1.49 -16.81 0.84
C GLN A 28 2.74 -16.14 0.30
N GLU A 29 3.51 -16.89 -0.50
CA GLU A 29 4.67 -16.35 -1.19
C GLU A 29 4.17 -15.15 -1.96
N THR A 30 4.65 -13.98 -1.59
CA THR A 30 4.37 -12.74 -2.31
C THR A 30 4.67 -13.00 -3.78
N PRO A 31 3.67 -12.86 -4.69
CA PRO A 31 3.83 -13.24 -6.08
C PRO A 31 5.12 -12.64 -6.65
N GLN A 32 5.88 -13.40 -7.40
CA GLN A 32 7.14 -12.94 -8.03
C GLN A 32 6.97 -11.67 -8.86
N HIS A 33 5.73 -11.34 -9.25
CA HIS A 33 5.36 -10.08 -9.89
C HIS A 33 5.69 -8.84 -9.03
N MET A 34 5.78 -8.98 -7.70
CA MET A 34 6.24 -7.89 -6.82
C MET A 34 7.74 -7.57 -6.95
N ARG A 35 8.55 -8.44 -7.52
CA ARG A 35 9.96 -8.13 -7.83
C ARG A 35 10.10 -7.06 -8.92
N GLY A 36 9.05 -6.76 -9.70
CA GLY A 36 9.01 -5.71 -10.73
C GLY A 36 8.42 -4.38 -10.28
N VAL A 37 7.81 -4.28 -9.08
CA VAL A 37 7.36 -2.99 -8.55
C VAL A 37 8.62 -2.22 -8.16
N LYS A 38 8.93 -1.18 -8.93
CA LYS A 38 10.11 -0.32 -8.68
C LYS A 38 10.09 0.11 -7.21
N PRO A 39 11.19 -0.08 -6.46
CA PRO A 39 11.28 0.32 -5.05
C PRO A 39 10.81 1.75 -4.79
N PHE A 40 11.00 2.61 -5.77
CA PHE A 40 10.55 3.98 -5.81
C PHE A 40 9.02 4.14 -5.62
N MET A 41 8.19 3.34 -6.32
CA MET A 41 6.74 3.42 -6.16
C MET A 41 6.28 2.86 -4.81
N ARG A 42 7.02 1.92 -4.25
CA ARG A 42 6.76 1.45 -2.89
C ARG A 42 7.00 2.55 -1.86
N MET A 43 8.10 3.29 -1.98
CA MET A 43 8.38 4.45 -1.12
C MET A 43 7.31 5.54 -1.26
N LYS A 44 6.76 5.78 -2.48
CA LYS A 44 5.61 6.68 -2.65
C LYS A 44 4.38 6.17 -1.90
N LEU A 45 4.10 4.88 -1.96
CA LEU A 45 2.98 4.28 -1.23
C LEU A 45 3.16 4.42 0.29
N ASP A 46 4.36 4.16 0.81
CA ASP A 46 4.65 4.30 2.24
C ASP A 46 4.46 5.76 2.70
N ALA A 47 4.91 6.73 1.91
CA ALA A 47 4.66 8.14 2.19
C ALA A 47 3.16 8.51 2.13
N SER A 48 2.41 7.89 1.22
CA SER A 48 0.96 8.04 1.10
C SER A 48 0.23 7.48 2.32
N THR A 49 0.65 6.31 2.79
CA THR A 49 0.10 5.69 4.02
C THR A 49 0.33 6.60 5.23
N LYS A 50 1.52 7.21 5.33
CA LYS A 50 1.83 8.18 6.39
C LYS A 50 0.91 9.40 6.37
N VAL A 51 0.59 9.93 5.16
CA VAL A 51 -0.37 11.03 5.03
C VAL A 51 -1.76 10.60 5.51
N LEU A 52 -2.24 9.42 5.07
CA LEU A 52 -3.56 8.92 5.45
C LEU A 52 -3.67 8.69 6.96
N GLU A 53 -2.65 8.11 7.58
CA GLU A 53 -2.58 7.95 9.04
C GLU A 53 -2.62 9.31 9.75
N GLY A 54 -1.84 10.28 9.26
CA GLY A 54 -1.84 11.64 9.80
C GLY A 54 -3.18 12.34 9.68
N LEU A 55 -3.92 12.15 8.58
CA LEU A 55 -5.28 12.69 8.39
C LEU A 55 -6.27 12.07 9.37
N THR A 56 -6.25 10.75 9.54
CA THR A 56 -7.19 10.03 10.41
C THR A 56 -6.94 10.26 11.90
N THR A 57 -5.72 10.65 12.26
CA THR A 57 -5.30 10.94 13.65
C THR A 57 -5.13 12.45 13.91
N GLU A 58 -5.48 13.31 12.95
CA GLU A 58 -5.28 14.77 13.01
C GLU A 58 -3.82 15.17 13.36
N ASN A 59 -2.87 14.37 12.94
CA ASN A 59 -1.45 14.61 13.16
C ASN A 59 -0.84 15.41 11.98
N PHE A 60 -0.91 16.73 12.07
CA PHE A 60 -0.44 17.66 11.03
C PHE A 60 1.04 17.51 10.69
N ARG A 61 1.89 17.18 11.67
CA ARG A 61 3.30 16.90 11.42
C ARG A 61 3.47 15.68 10.52
N MET A 62 2.75 14.62 10.80
CA MET A 62 2.78 13.39 10.01
C MET A 62 2.27 13.60 8.58
N ILE A 63 1.19 14.39 8.41
CA ILE A 63 0.67 14.80 7.10
C ILE A 63 1.76 15.55 6.32
N SER A 64 2.36 16.58 6.94
CA SER A 64 3.39 17.42 6.31
C SER A 64 4.62 16.61 5.90
N GLU A 65 5.14 15.76 6.76
CA GLU A 65 6.31 14.90 6.47
C GLU A 65 6.04 13.92 5.31
N GLY A 66 4.88 13.28 5.30
CA GLY A 66 4.46 12.39 4.21
C GLY A 66 4.33 13.14 2.88
N ALA A 67 3.67 14.30 2.90
CA ALA A 67 3.48 15.14 1.72
C ALA A 67 4.81 15.70 1.17
N GLN A 68 5.73 16.14 2.03
CA GLN A 68 7.07 16.56 1.64
C GLN A 68 7.86 15.43 0.96
N THR A 69 7.74 14.21 1.48
CA THR A 69 8.35 13.02 0.88
C THR A 69 7.79 12.78 -0.52
N LEU A 70 6.46 12.83 -0.70
CA LEU A 70 5.80 12.70 -1.99
C LEU A 70 6.26 13.77 -2.99
N LYS A 71 6.31 15.04 -2.57
CA LYS A 71 6.82 16.16 -3.36
C LYS A 71 8.26 15.92 -3.82
N LYS A 72 9.15 15.60 -2.89
CA LYS A 72 10.58 15.33 -3.18
C LYS A 72 10.76 14.18 -4.17
N MET A 73 10.00 13.10 -3.99
CA MET A 73 10.07 11.95 -4.88
C MET A 73 9.58 12.29 -6.29
N SER A 74 8.50 13.05 -6.44
CA SER A 74 8.00 13.48 -7.75
C SER A 74 9.00 14.38 -8.48
N THR A 75 9.67 15.28 -7.78
CA THR A 75 10.74 16.10 -8.36
C THR A 75 11.92 15.24 -8.83
N ALA A 76 12.32 14.25 -8.04
CA ALA A 76 13.40 13.32 -8.40
C ALA A 76 13.05 12.39 -9.57
N GLU A 77 11.76 12.14 -9.85
CA GLU A 77 11.30 11.24 -10.92
C GLU A 77 11.35 11.88 -12.32
N ARG A 78 11.31 13.21 -12.42
CA ARG A 78 11.26 13.95 -13.70
C ARG A 78 12.38 13.55 -14.69
N TRP A 79 13.54 13.19 -14.22
CA TRP A 79 14.67 12.82 -15.07
C TRP A 79 14.57 11.38 -15.63
N ARG A 80 13.76 10.51 -15.00
CA ARG A 80 13.66 9.09 -15.39
C ARG A 80 12.79 8.87 -16.62
N VAL A 81 11.85 9.79 -16.90
CA VAL A 81 10.88 9.67 -18.00
C VAL A 81 10.89 10.99 -18.79
N SER A 82 12.10 11.40 -19.23
CA SER A 82 12.31 12.69 -19.88
C SER A 82 11.60 12.86 -21.24
N ASN A 83 11.30 11.75 -21.93
CA ASN A 83 10.82 11.78 -23.31
C ASN A 83 9.28 11.85 -23.44
N ASP A 84 8.51 11.62 -22.38
CA ASP A 84 7.06 11.72 -22.40
C ASP A 84 6.58 13.04 -21.81
N ALA A 85 6.02 13.90 -22.66
CA ALA A 85 5.55 15.23 -22.27
C ALA A 85 4.37 15.16 -21.28
N LEU A 86 3.45 14.21 -21.50
CA LEU A 86 2.26 14.06 -20.65
C LEU A 86 2.62 13.49 -19.28
N TYR A 87 3.57 12.56 -19.23
CA TYR A 87 4.11 12.07 -17.97
C TYR A 87 4.74 13.20 -17.15
N ARG A 88 5.53 14.07 -17.80
CA ARG A 88 6.12 15.25 -17.13
C ARG A 88 5.06 16.21 -16.59
N GLN A 89 3.97 16.40 -17.34
CA GLN A 89 2.85 17.21 -16.91
C GLN A 89 2.19 16.64 -15.64
N TYR A 90 1.87 15.34 -15.63
CA TYR A 90 1.30 14.68 -14.45
C TYR A 90 2.23 14.74 -13.23
N SER A 91 3.53 14.57 -13.45
CA SER A 91 4.51 14.67 -12.36
C SER A 91 4.60 16.08 -11.79
N ALA A 92 4.51 17.11 -12.64
CA ALA A 92 4.50 18.51 -12.21
C ALA A 92 3.20 18.85 -11.44
N GLU A 93 2.05 18.44 -11.96
CA GLU A 93 0.75 18.60 -11.28
C GLU A 93 0.76 17.93 -9.90
N PHE A 94 1.21 16.69 -9.82
CA PHE A 94 1.31 15.98 -8.55
C PHE A 94 2.23 16.70 -7.55
N THR A 95 3.34 17.27 -8.00
CA THR A 95 4.26 18.05 -7.15
C THR A 95 3.55 19.26 -6.54
N GLN A 96 2.74 19.99 -7.33
CA GLN A 96 1.96 21.13 -6.85
C GLN A 96 0.87 20.72 -5.85
N LEU A 97 0.20 19.59 -6.10
CA LEU A 97 -0.81 19.04 -5.19
C LEU A 97 -0.19 18.62 -3.86
N ALA A 98 0.96 17.96 -3.88
CA ALA A 98 1.69 17.58 -2.67
C ALA A 98 2.18 18.83 -1.89
N GLU A 99 2.57 19.90 -2.58
CA GLU A 99 2.92 21.17 -1.94
C GLU A 99 1.73 21.81 -1.23
N ARG A 100 0.57 21.84 -1.90
CA ARG A 100 -0.68 22.33 -1.31
C ARG A 100 -1.07 21.54 -0.06
N LEU A 101 -0.86 20.22 -0.07
CA LEU A 101 -1.08 19.38 1.09
C LEU A 101 -0.17 19.76 2.26
N VAL A 102 1.12 20.05 2.00
CA VAL A 102 2.06 20.56 3.01
C VAL A 102 1.57 21.89 3.59
N GLU A 103 1.14 22.82 2.74
CA GLU A 103 0.63 24.13 3.17
C GLU A 103 -0.59 23.99 4.08
N LYS A 104 -1.56 23.14 3.70
CA LYS A 104 -2.75 22.91 4.52
C LYS A 104 -2.44 22.24 5.86
N ALA A 105 -1.51 21.28 5.87
CA ALA A 105 -1.04 20.66 7.10
C ALA A 105 -0.36 21.67 8.02
N ASN A 106 0.53 22.52 7.48
CA ASN A 106 1.23 23.55 8.26
C ASN A 106 0.28 24.62 8.80
N ALA A 107 -0.83 24.88 8.09
CA ALA A 107 -1.90 25.80 8.52
C ALA A 107 -2.89 25.14 9.52
N HIS A 108 -2.67 23.89 9.92
CA HIS A 108 -3.56 23.10 10.81
C HIS A 108 -5.01 23.03 10.28
N ASN A 109 -5.17 23.03 8.96
CA ASN A 109 -6.45 22.95 8.27
C ASN A 109 -6.73 21.52 7.83
N ILE A 110 -7.43 20.73 8.66
CA ILE A 110 -7.68 19.31 8.39
C ILE A 110 -8.57 19.10 7.17
N ASP A 111 -9.63 19.90 7.00
CA ASP A 111 -10.54 19.80 5.86
C ASP A 111 -9.82 20.13 4.55
N GLY A 112 -9.03 21.20 4.55
CA GLY A 112 -8.20 21.58 3.41
C GLY A 112 -7.13 20.55 3.08
N ALA A 113 -6.52 19.93 4.09
CA ALA A 113 -5.55 18.85 3.91
C ALA A 113 -6.23 17.59 3.33
N THR A 114 -7.42 17.25 3.81
CA THR A 114 -8.21 16.13 3.30
C THR A 114 -8.58 16.31 1.82
N LEU A 115 -9.04 17.50 1.43
CA LEU A 115 -9.34 17.83 0.03
C LEU A 115 -8.08 17.73 -0.84
N ALA A 116 -6.97 18.32 -0.41
CA ALA A 116 -5.70 18.23 -1.11
C ALA A 116 -5.21 16.78 -1.25
N TRP A 117 -5.45 15.94 -0.25
CA TRP A 117 -5.14 14.51 -0.30
C TRP A 117 -5.98 13.77 -1.35
N VAL A 118 -7.28 14.05 -1.45
CA VAL A 118 -8.15 13.49 -2.50
C VAL A 118 -7.62 13.88 -3.89
N GLU A 119 -7.28 15.14 -4.10
CA GLU A 119 -6.69 15.63 -5.37
C GLU A 119 -5.37 14.91 -5.70
N CYS A 120 -4.47 14.73 -4.71
CA CYS A 120 -3.25 13.93 -4.86
C CYS A 120 -3.55 12.50 -5.31
N THR A 121 -4.52 11.84 -4.69
CA THR A 121 -4.93 10.47 -5.02
C THR A 121 -5.46 10.39 -6.45
N MET A 122 -6.30 11.32 -6.88
CA MET A 122 -6.80 11.38 -8.25
C MET A 122 -5.69 11.61 -9.27
N SER A 123 -4.68 12.42 -8.94
CA SER A 123 -3.51 12.63 -9.79
C SER A 123 -2.67 11.36 -9.92
N CYS A 124 -2.50 10.59 -8.84
CA CYS A 124 -1.86 9.26 -8.89
C CYS A 124 -2.55 8.35 -9.90
N ILE A 125 -3.89 8.26 -9.83
CA ILE A 125 -4.70 7.40 -10.71
C ILE A 125 -4.54 7.82 -12.17
N ARG A 126 -4.62 9.12 -12.49
CA ARG A 126 -4.45 9.65 -13.86
C ARG A 126 -3.08 9.31 -14.43
N CYS A 127 -2.02 9.58 -13.67
CA CYS A 127 -0.65 9.25 -14.08
C CYS A 127 -0.46 7.76 -14.31
N HIS A 128 -0.97 6.91 -13.42
CA HIS A 128 -0.89 5.45 -13.56
C HIS A 128 -1.71 4.92 -14.73
N ASN A 129 -2.84 5.53 -15.05
CA ASN A 129 -3.62 5.18 -16.25
C ASN A 129 -2.79 5.47 -17.51
N HIS A 130 -2.19 6.67 -17.62
CA HIS A 130 -1.32 7.02 -18.73
C HIS A 130 -0.12 6.07 -18.84
N ALA A 131 0.58 5.80 -17.76
CA ALA A 131 1.73 4.90 -17.74
C ALA A 131 1.40 3.47 -18.20
N ARG A 132 0.19 2.98 -17.92
CA ARG A 132 -0.28 1.68 -18.45
C ARG A 132 -0.54 1.73 -19.95
N THR A 133 -1.14 2.81 -20.45
CA THR A 133 -1.43 2.99 -21.88
C THR A 133 -0.14 3.00 -22.70
N ILE A 134 0.88 3.73 -22.27
CA ILE A 134 2.17 3.76 -22.95
C ILE A 134 2.81 2.37 -22.99
N LYS A 135 2.75 1.63 -21.90
CA LYS A 135 3.32 0.28 -21.79
C LYS A 135 2.65 -0.72 -22.73
N ILE A 136 1.33 -0.58 -22.95
CA ILE A 136 0.57 -1.44 -23.86
C ILE A 136 0.86 -1.08 -25.31
N ALA A 137 1.03 0.21 -25.64
CA ALA A 137 1.32 0.67 -26.99
C ALA A 137 2.77 0.42 -27.44
N GLY A 138 3.70 0.16 -26.53
CA GLY A 138 5.10 -0.13 -26.79
C GLY A 138 5.45 -1.61 -26.98
N HIS A 139 4.45 -2.50 -26.97
CA HIS A 139 4.52 -3.91 -27.33
C HIS A 139 3.75 -4.16 -28.59
#